data_d1cac249c763fd670ce1df7b7d1c35a1
#
_entry.id   d1cac249c763fd670ce1df7b7d1c35a1
#
_cell.length_a   1.000
_cell.length_b   1.000
_cell.length_c   1.000
_cell.angle_alpha   90.00
_cell.angle_beta   90.00
_cell.angle_gamma   90.00
#
_symmetry.space_group_name_H-M   'P 1'
#
loop_
_entity.id
_entity.type
_entity.pdbx_description
1 polymer ?
#
loop_
_entity_poly.entity_id
_entity_poly.type
_entity_poly.pdbx_seq_one_letter_code
_entity_poly.pdbx_strand_id
1 'polypeptide(L)'
;MADKIKDLEKLIKYSFKNNTLLQKSITHKSLNSEKNNEKLEFLGDRVLGLVISQKLLEKFPDEKEGVIDKKFANLVNKKTCSSIARKLNLKRFLYVGTSHKNLERSADKMISDCLEAIVGAIYLDGGLKAAQKFILNFWQSYLEKSIITLIDSKTLLQEYSLKKFKELPKYNFYKKVGPQHNPLFKTEVQIPNSKKIFGTGSSKKKAQQNAASKLLKILKI
;
A
#
# COMPACT_ATOMS: atom_id res chain seq x y z
N MET A 1 -9.89 -29.13 12.51
CA MET A 1 -8.78 -28.15 12.59
C MET A 1 -7.67 -28.47 11.59
N ALA A 2 -7.24 -29.72 11.47
CA ALA A 2 -6.22 -30.17 10.50
C ALA A 2 -6.57 -29.84 9.04
N ASP A 3 -7.81 -30.06 8.60
CA ASP A 3 -8.24 -29.76 7.24
C ASP A 3 -8.18 -28.28 6.90
N LYS A 4 -8.55 -27.42 7.87
CA LYS A 4 -8.48 -25.95 7.70
C LYS A 4 -7.03 -25.46 7.49
N ILE A 5 -6.06 -26.05 8.17
CA ILE A 5 -4.63 -25.74 8.02
C ILE A 5 -4.13 -26.19 6.64
N LYS A 6 -4.44 -27.42 6.22
CA LYS A 6 -4.08 -27.93 4.90
C LYS A 6 -4.70 -27.09 3.76
N ASP A 7 -5.92 -26.64 3.91
CA ASP A 7 -6.57 -25.76 2.94
C ASP A 7 -5.85 -24.41 2.84
N LEU A 8 -5.42 -23.84 3.98
CA LEU A 8 -4.66 -22.60 3.98
C LEU A 8 -3.29 -22.80 3.29
N GLU A 9 -2.55 -23.87 3.60
CA GLU A 9 -1.27 -24.19 2.95
C GLU A 9 -1.39 -24.28 1.42
N LYS A 10 -2.46 -24.93 0.92
CA LYS A 10 -2.74 -24.98 -0.52
C LYS A 10 -2.95 -23.59 -1.12
N LEU A 11 -3.71 -22.73 -0.45
CA LEU A 11 -4.00 -21.36 -0.91
C LEU A 11 -2.77 -20.47 -0.92
N ILE A 12 -1.95 -20.53 0.13
CA ILE A 12 -0.72 -19.76 0.22
C ILE A 12 0.44 -20.37 -0.58
N LYS A 13 0.26 -21.60 -1.12
CA LYS A 13 1.24 -22.36 -1.89
C LYS A 13 2.54 -22.60 -1.11
N TYR A 14 2.41 -22.84 0.18
CA TYR A 14 3.53 -23.15 1.07
C TYR A 14 3.09 -24.16 2.13
N SER A 15 3.87 -25.24 2.28
CA SER A 15 3.68 -26.28 3.30
C SER A 15 4.67 -26.08 4.43
N PHE A 16 4.15 -25.90 5.64
CA PHE A 16 4.98 -25.66 6.83
C PHE A 16 5.62 -26.94 7.36
N LYS A 17 6.89 -26.86 7.72
CA LYS A 17 7.58 -27.87 8.52
C LYS A 17 7.10 -27.83 9.96
N ASN A 18 6.85 -26.61 10.48
CA ASN A 18 6.33 -26.35 11.81
C ASN A 18 4.93 -25.71 11.75
N ASN A 19 3.91 -26.53 11.86
CA ASN A 19 2.50 -26.07 11.82
C ASN A 19 2.13 -25.11 12.96
N THR A 20 2.90 -25.05 14.05
CA THR A 20 2.63 -24.08 15.14
C THR A 20 2.90 -22.65 14.69
N LEU A 21 3.81 -22.42 13.75
CA LEU A 21 4.04 -21.09 13.18
C LEU A 21 2.83 -20.63 12.37
N LEU A 22 2.26 -21.52 11.53
CA LEU A 22 1.05 -21.19 10.78
C LEU A 22 -0.14 -20.92 11.69
N GLN A 23 -0.37 -21.79 12.70
CA GLN A 23 -1.45 -21.59 13.66
C GLN A 23 -1.32 -20.25 14.40
N LYS A 24 -0.10 -19.92 14.83
CA LYS A 24 0.18 -18.66 15.52
C LYS A 24 -0.07 -17.45 14.60
N SER A 25 0.30 -17.52 13.33
CA SER A 25 0.12 -16.42 12.37
C SER A 25 -1.34 -16.06 12.11
N ILE A 26 -2.25 -17.02 12.25
CA ILE A 26 -3.70 -16.82 12.07
C ILE A 26 -4.47 -16.66 13.38
N THR A 27 -3.79 -16.55 14.51
CA THR A 27 -4.40 -16.34 15.83
C THR A 27 -4.30 -14.87 16.24
N HIS A 28 -5.45 -14.19 16.30
CA HIS A 28 -5.49 -12.79 16.73
C HIS A 28 -5.39 -12.68 18.27
N LYS A 29 -4.78 -11.59 18.76
CA LYS A 29 -4.59 -11.31 20.18
C LYS A 29 -5.88 -11.31 21.01
N SER A 30 -7.04 -11.02 20.39
CA SER A 30 -8.34 -11.08 21.08
C SER A 30 -8.75 -12.49 21.50
N LEU A 31 -8.18 -13.52 20.89
CA LEU A 31 -8.40 -14.91 21.26
C LEU A 31 -7.37 -15.38 22.29
N ASN A 32 -6.10 -15.00 22.10
CA ASN A 32 -5.02 -15.40 22.98
C ASN A 32 -4.01 -14.27 23.12
N SER A 33 -3.85 -13.73 24.32
CA SER A 33 -2.95 -12.60 24.60
C SER A 33 -1.47 -12.93 24.52
N GLU A 34 -1.09 -14.21 24.71
CA GLU A 34 0.30 -14.65 24.73
C GLU A 34 0.74 -15.30 23.41
N LYS A 35 -0.10 -16.24 22.91
CA LYS A 35 0.20 -17.01 21.69
C LYS A 35 -0.61 -16.47 20.50
N ASN A 36 -0.20 -15.30 19.98
CA ASN A 36 -0.89 -14.60 18.90
C ASN A 36 0.07 -14.20 17.78
N ASN A 37 -0.47 -13.51 16.77
CA ASN A 37 0.23 -13.16 15.54
C ASN A 37 1.11 -11.89 15.62
N GLU A 38 1.06 -11.08 16.68
CA GLU A 38 1.69 -9.75 16.72
C GLU A 38 3.20 -9.78 16.45
N LYS A 39 3.94 -10.73 17.06
CA LYS A 39 5.38 -10.85 16.82
C LYS A 39 5.73 -11.33 15.41
N LEU A 40 4.89 -12.17 14.82
CA LEU A 40 5.05 -12.62 13.44
C LEU A 40 4.68 -11.53 12.44
N GLU A 41 3.65 -10.74 12.71
CA GLU A 41 3.29 -9.51 11.98
C GLU A 41 4.46 -8.53 11.94
N PHE A 42 5.03 -8.21 13.11
CA PHE A 42 6.19 -7.34 13.22
C PHE A 42 7.36 -7.80 12.34
N LEU A 43 7.69 -9.09 12.37
CA LEU A 43 8.75 -9.66 11.54
C LEU A 43 8.37 -9.66 10.05
N GLY A 44 7.14 -10.06 9.75
CA GLY A 44 6.65 -10.19 8.38
C GLY A 44 6.59 -8.87 7.62
N ASP A 45 6.20 -7.79 8.28
CA ASP A 45 6.25 -6.44 7.71
C ASP A 45 7.68 -6.06 7.27
N ARG A 46 8.72 -6.35 8.07
CA ARG A 46 10.12 -6.10 7.71
C ARG A 46 10.60 -6.97 6.55
N VAL A 47 10.22 -8.24 6.55
CA VAL A 47 10.55 -9.17 5.46
C VAL A 47 9.85 -8.76 4.17
N LEU A 48 8.58 -8.39 4.23
CA LEU A 48 7.84 -7.83 3.10
C LEU A 48 8.52 -6.58 2.55
N GLY A 49 8.87 -5.64 3.44
CA GLY A 49 9.56 -4.42 3.07
C GLY A 49 10.89 -4.69 2.37
N LEU A 50 11.71 -5.60 2.91
CA LEU A 50 13.00 -5.98 2.32
C LEU A 50 12.82 -6.55 0.90
N VAL A 51 11.92 -7.52 0.73
CA VAL A 51 11.70 -8.18 -0.57
C VAL A 51 11.15 -7.21 -1.62
N ILE A 52 10.19 -6.36 -1.24
CA ILE A 52 9.60 -5.37 -2.15
C ILE A 52 10.63 -4.29 -2.51
N SER A 53 11.44 -3.82 -1.56
CA SER A 53 12.51 -2.85 -1.83
C SER A 53 13.53 -3.41 -2.81
N GLN A 54 14.03 -4.63 -2.58
CA GLN A 54 14.94 -5.28 -3.51
C GLN A 54 14.32 -5.39 -4.91
N LYS A 55 13.06 -5.83 -5.00
CA LYS A 55 12.38 -6.00 -6.29
C LYS A 55 12.14 -4.69 -7.04
N LEU A 56 11.91 -3.60 -6.31
CA LEU A 56 11.78 -2.26 -6.92
C LEU A 56 13.11 -1.76 -7.48
N LEU A 57 14.22 -1.93 -6.76
CA LEU A 57 15.55 -1.56 -7.26
C LEU A 57 15.94 -2.36 -8.51
N GLU A 58 15.66 -3.67 -8.54
CA GLU A 58 15.88 -4.50 -9.72
C GLU A 58 15.05 -4.05 -10.93
N LYS A 59 13.80 -3.64 -10.69
CA LYS A 59 12.86 -3.31 -11.76
C LYS A 59 12.98 -1.87 -12.27
N PHE A 60 13.45 -0.96 -11.43
CA PHE A 60 13.52 0.48 -11.69
C PHE A 60 14.90 1.06 -11.31
N PRO A 61 16.00 0.55 -11.90
CA PRO A 61 17.37 0.93 -11.51
C PRO A 61 17.67 2.43 -11.71
N ASP A 62 17.03 3.06 -12.69
CA ASP A 62 17.29 4.48 -13.05
C ASP A 62 16.32 5.46 -12.36
N GLU A 63 15.36 4.94 -11.57
CA GLU A 63 14.39 5.80 -10.89
C GLU A 63 15.02 6.47 -9.66
N LYS A 64 14.62 7.72 -9.41
CA LYS A 64 15.04 8.44 -8.19
C LYS A 64 14.45 7.79 -6.94
N GLU A 65 15.20 7.86 -5.82
CA GLU A 65 14.78 7.34 -4.51
C GLU A 65 13.34 7.72 -4.14
N GLY A 66 12.97 9.01 -4.24
CA GLY A 66 11.62 9.45 -3.89
C GLY A 66 10.49 8.90 -4.75
N VAL A 67 10.80 8.39 -5.96
CA VAL A 67 9.82 7.66 -6.81
C VAL A 67 9.73 6.21 -6.35
N ILE A 68 10.87 5.59 -6.05
CA ILE A 68 10.95 4.24 -5.50
C ILE A 68 10.20 4.16 -4.16
N ASP A 69 10.41 5.14 -3.26
CA ASP A 69 9.73 5.21 -1.96
C ASP A 69 8.20 5.30 -2.10
N LYS A 70 7.70 6.11 -3.03
CA LYS A 70 6.25 6.18 -3.33
C LYS A 70 5.70 4.85 -3.87
N LYS A 71 6.45 4.16 -4.74
CA LYS A 71 6.08 2.82 -5.23
C LYS A 71 6.06 1.83 -4.08
N PHE A 72 7.09 1.84 -3.24
CA PHE A 72 7.22 1.02 -2.04
C PHE A 72 6.03 1.22 -1.11
N ALA A 73 5.76 2.45 -0.68
CA ALA A 73 4.65 2.78 0.21
C ALA A 73 3.29 2.29 -0.31
N ASN A 74 3.07 2.32 -1.63
CA ASN A 74 1.85 1.80 -2.24
C ASN A 74 1.77 0.27 -2.24
N LEU A 75 2.90 -0.42 -2.29
CA LEU A 75 2.96 -1.89 -2.34
C LEU A 75 2.84 -2.53 -0.97
N VAL A 76 3.40 -1.90 0.08
CA VAL A 76 3.41 -2.46 1.44
C VAL A 76 2.34 -1.87 2.35
N ASN A 77 1.49 -0.97 1.85
CA ASN A 77 0.46 -0.38 2.70
C ASN A 77 -0.67 -1.37 3.02
N LYS A 78 -1.37 -1.06 4.10
CA LYS A 78 -2.50 -1.82 4.60
C LYS A 78 -3.58 -2.11 3.55
N LYS A 79 -3.84 -1.16 2.63
CA LYS A 79 -4.84 -1.34 1.57
C LYS A 79 -4.43 -2.44 0.59
N THR A 80 -3.17 -2.49 0.21
CA THR A 80 -2.63 -3.54 -0.67
C THR A 80 -2.60 -4.88 0.06
N CYS A 81 -2.08 -4.93 1.28
CA CYS A 81 -2.05 -6.16 2.10
C CYS A 81 -3.46 -6.69 2.35
N SER A 82 -4.43 -5.87 2.76
CA SER A 82 -5.82 -6.31 2.95
C SER A 82 -6.48 -6.78 1.64
N SER A 83 -6.16 -6.17 0.51
CA SER A 83 -6.68 -6.61 -0.80
C SER A 83 -6.16 -8.02 -1.18
N ILE A 84 -4.88 -8.30 -0.93
CA ILE A 84 -4.29 -9.64 -1.14
C ILE A 84 -4.89 -10.64 -0.15
N ALA A 85 -5.01 -10.25 1.13
CA ALA A 85 -5.61 -11.09 2.16
C ALA A 85 -7.07 -11.47 1.86
N ARG A 86 -7.85 -10.55 1.27
CA ARG A 86 -9.21 -10.84 0.79
C ARG A 86 -9.21 -11.82 -0.37
N LYS A 87 -8.33 -11.67 -1.36
CA LYS A 87 -8.19 -12.62 -2.47
C LYS A 87 -7.86 -14.03 -1.99
N LEU A 88 -7.05 -14.14 -0.94
CA LEU A 88 -6.74 -15.40 -0.26
C LEU A 88 -7.83 -15.85 0.72
N ASN A 89 -8.92 -15.07 0.85
CA ASN A 89 -10.01 -15.34 1.80
C ASN A 89 -9.51 -15.64 3.22
N LEU A 90 -8.48 -14.90 3.69
CA LEU A 90 -7.84 -15.16 4.99
C LEU A 90 -8.80 -15.00 6.17
N LYS A 91 -9.87 -14.19 6.02
CA LYS A 91 -10.87 -13.99 7.07
C LYS A 91 -11.44 -15.33 7.58
N ARG A 92 -11.66 -16.32 6.71
CA ARG A 92 -12.19 -17.64 7.09
C ARG A 92 -11.24 -18.48 7.95
N PHE A 93 -9.94 -18.17 7.89
CA PHE A 93 -8.92 -18.90 8.61
C PHE A 93 -8.57 -18.30 9.96
N LEU A 94 -8.86 -16.99 10.14
CA LEU A 94 -8.56 -16.29 11.38
C LEU A 94 -9.26 -16.91 12.59
N TYR A 95 -8.52 -17.03 13.68
CA TYR A 95 -9.00 -17.32 14.99
C TYR A 95 -9.11 -16.00 15.80
N VAL A 96 -10.33 -15.59 16.12
CA VAL A 96 -10.63 -14.35 16.84
C VAL A 96 -11.52 -14.60 18.03
N GLY A 97 -11.37 -13.81 19.09
CA GLY A 97 -12.25 -13.85 20.27
C GLY A 97 -13.69 -13.44 19.93
N THR A 98 -14.63 -13.83 20.76
CA THR A 98 -16.08 -13.63 20.55
C THR A 98 -16.46 -12.16 20.38
N SER A 99 -15.82 -11.26 21.10
CA SER A 99 -16.02 -9.80 21.01
C SER A 99 -15.67 -9.19 19.65
N HIS A 100 -14.90 -9.89 18.82
CA HIS A 100 -14.41 -9.40 17.51
C HIS A 100 -15.07 -10.05 16.29
N LYS A 101 -16.04 -10.97 16.52
CA LYS A 101 -16.70 -11.67 15.40
C LYS A 101 -17.55 -10.78 14.50
N ASN A 102 -18.05 -9.65 15.01
CA ASN A 102 -19.01 -8.77 14.32
C ASN A 102 -18.44 -7.42 13.85
N LEU A 103 -17.12 -7.19 13.94
CA LEU A 103 -16.54 -5.89 13.60
C LEU A 103 -16.10 -5.83 12.12
N GLU A 104 -17.01 -5.46 11.22
CA GLU A 104 -16.68 -5.25 9.80
C GLU A 104 -15.59 -4.20 9.58
N ARG A 105 -15.60 -3.10 10.35
CA ARG A 105 -14.62 -2.01 10.23
C ARG A 105 -13.19 -2.39 10.63
N SER A 106 -12.99 -3.37 11.50
CA SER A 106 -11.67 -3.85 11.92
C SER A 106 -11.19 -5.04 11.07
N ALA A 107 -12.04 -5.64 10.25
CA ALA A 107 -11.72 -6.82 9.47
C ALA A 107 -10.50 -6.61 8.56
N ASP A 108 -10.42 -5.45 7.89
CA ASP A 108 -9.31 -5.13 7.00
C ASP A 108 -7.96 -5.04 7.71
N LYS A 109 -7.97 -4.50 8.92
CA LYS A 109 -6.76 -4.48 9.74
C LYS A 109 -6.36 -5.90 10.12
N MET A 110 -7.27 -6.69 10.67
CA MET A 110 -6.97 -8.04 11.14
C MET A 110 -6.46 -8.97 10.03
N ILE A 111 -7.05 -8.88 8.81
CA ILE A 111 -6.59 -9.72 7.70
C ILE A 111 -5.27 -9.24 7.09
N SER A 112 -4.98 -7.92 7.14
CA SER A 112 -3.68 -7.36 6.76
C SER A 112 -2.59 -7.84 7.71
N ASP A 113 -2.81 -7.66 9.02
CA ASP A 113 -1.90 -8.08 10.08
C ASP A 113 -1.65 -9.61 10.02
N CYS A 114 -2.70 -10.38 9.70
CA CYS A 114 -2.60 -11.83 9.49
C CYS A 114 -1.74 -12.19 8.26
N LEU A 115 -1.88 -11.47 7.16
CA LEU A 115 -1.05 -11.71 5.95
C LEU A 115 0.42 -11.44 6.23
N GLU A 116 0.72 -10.33 6.91
CA GLU A 116 2.07 -10.01 7.35
C GLU A 116 2.61 -11.08 8.31
N ALA A 117 1.79 -11.53 9.26
CA ALA A 117 2.17 -12.62 10.16
C ALA A 117 2.44 -13.96 9.43
N ILE A 118 1.70 -14.27 8.35
CA ILE A 118 1.98 -15.42 7.49
C ILE A 118 3.34 -15.26 6.79
N VAL A 119 3.68 -14.06 6.31
CA VAL A 119 5.01 -13.78 5.74
C VAL A 119 6.11 -14.05 6.78
N GLY A 120 5.93 -13.55 8.01
CA GLY A 120 6.87 -13.78 9.11
C GLY A 120 6.99 -15.25 9.50
N ALA A 121 5.87 -15.99 9.49
CA ALA A 121 5.85 -17.42 9.77
C ALA A 121 6.60 -18.22 8.68
N ILE A 122 6.36 -17.92 7.40
CA ILE A 122 7.09 -18.55 6.26
C ILE A 122 8.58 -18.26 6.35
N TYR A 123 8.95 -17.02 6.71
CA TYR A 123 10.34 -16.63 6.88
C TYR A 123 11.03 -17.46 7.98
N LEU A 124 10.40 -17.66 9.13
CA LEU A 124 10.95 -18.46 10.22
C LEU A 124 11.02 -19.96 9.88
N ASP A 125 10.08 -20.46 9.09
CA ASP A 125 10.00 -21.88 8.73
C ASP A 125 10.90 -22.27 7.55
N GLY A 126 10.97 -21.42 6.53
CA GLY A 126 11.63 -21.71 5.25
C GLY A 126 12.69 -20.70 4.80
N GLY A 127 12.95 -19.66 5.61
CA GLY A 127 13.94 -18.63 5.33
C GLY A 127 13.51 -17.61 4.28
N LEU A 128 14.43 -16.72 3.94
CA LEU A 128 14.16 -15.59 3.04
C LEU A 128 13.70 -16.02 1.65
N LYS A 129 14.30 -17.08 1.08
CA LYS A 129 13.92 -17.56 -0.25
C LYS A 129 12.46 -18.02 -0.33
N ALA A 130 11.97 -18.70 0.72
CA ALA A 130 10.58 -19.12 0.79
C ALA A 130 9.62 -17.92 0.91
N ALA A 131 9.93 -16.98 1.80
CA ALA A 131 9.16 -15.74 1.96
C ALA A 131 9.15 -14.90 0.67
N GLN A 132 10.28 -14.75 0.00
CA GLN A 132 10.41 -14.07 -1.29
C GLN A 132 9.51 -14.71 -2.36
N LYS A 133 9.54 -16.04 -2.49
CA LYS A 133 8.68 -16.77 -3.43
C LYS A 133 7.19 -16.49 -3.16
N PHE A 134 6.78 -16.53 -1.90
CA PHE A 134 5.41 -16.22 -1.49
C PHE A 134 5.04 -14.77 -1.85
N ILE A 135 5.84 -13.78 -1.41
CA ILE A 135 5.59 -12.36 -1.64
C ILE A 135 5.50 -12.08 -3.13
N LEU A 136 6.47 -12.49 -3.93
CA LEU A 136 6.48 -12.22 -5.37
C LEU A 136 5.29 -12.87 -6.09
N ASN A 137 4.85 -14.06 -5.68
CA ASN A 137 3.68 -14.71 -6.27
C ASN A 137 2.38 -13.90 -6.06
N PHE A 138 2.19 -13.28 -4.90
CA PHE A 138 0.94 -12.56 -4.60
C PHE A 138 1.02 -11.06 -4.87
N TRP A 139 2.20 -10.46 -4.91
CA TRP A 139 2.42 -9.04 -5.22
C TRP A 139 2.68 -8.75 -6.70
N GLN A 140 2.86 -9.79 -7.55
CA GLN A 140 3.21 -9.63 -8.97
C GLN A 140 2.32 -8.60 -9.71
N SER A 141 1.01 -8.75 -9.63
CA SER A 141 0.07 -7.85 -10.30
C SER A 141 0.10 -6.39 -9.78
N TYR A 142 0.50 -6.20 -8.54
CA TYR A 142 0.67 -4.87 -7.92
C TYR A 142 2.00 -4.24 -8.33
N LEU A 143 3.07 -5.04 -8.41
CA LEU A 143 4.37 -4.64 -8.94
C LEU A 143 4.28 -4.21 -10.40
N GLU A 144 3.51 -4.92 -11.22
CA GLU A 144 3.26 -4.54 -12.62
C GLU A 144 2.52 -3.21 -12.72
N LYS A 145 1.47 -3.03 -11.93
CA LYS A 145 0.72 -1.77 -11.87
C LYS A 145 1.54 -0.59 -11.32
N SER A 146 2.58 -0.84 -10.54
CA SER A 146 3.48 0.19 -10.02
C SER A 146 4.37 0.84 -11.09
N ILE A 147 4.41 0.29 -12.31
CA ILE A 147 5.06 0.92 -13.48
C ILE A 147 4.42 2.28 -13.76
N ILE A 148 3.10 2.38 -13.61
CA ILE A 148 2.37 3.64 -13.71
C ILE A 148 2.36 4.30 -12.33
N THR A 149 3.50 4.84 -11.89
CA THR A 149 3.45 5.80 -10.80
C THR A 149 2.82 7.05 -11.39
N LEU A 150 1.64 7.40 -10.92
CA LEU A 150 1.18 8.78 -11.00
C LEU A 150 2.21 9.60 -10.22
N ILE A 151 3.25 10.05 -10.92
CA ILE A 151 4.17 11.03 -10.35
C ILE A 151 3.25 12.14 -9.91
N ASP A 152 3.30 12.44 -8.62
CA ASP A 152 2.48 13.49 -8.03
C ASP A 152 2.70 14.74 -8.85
N SER A 153 1.76 15.10 -9.72
CA SER A 153 1.89 16.21 -10.65
C SER A 153 2.27 17.50 -9.95
N LYS A 154 1.88 17.63 -8.67
CA LYS A 154 2.29 18.75 -7.83
C LYS A 154 3.79 18.71 -7.55
N THR A 155 4.35 17.56 -7.24
CA THR A 155 5.80 17.39 -7.00
C THR A 155 6.60 17.66 -8.27
N LEU A 156 6.17 17.09 -9.42
CA LEU A 156 6.80 17.39 -10.71
C LEU A 156 6.82 18.88 -11.04
N LEU A 157 5.68 19.54 -10.85
CA LEU A 157 5.58 20.97 -11.11
C LEU A 157 6.46 21.79 -10.16
N GLN A 158 6.60 21.36 -8.90
CA GLN A 158 7.51 21.98 -7.94
C GLN A 158 8.98 21.81 -8.35
N GLU A 159 9.40 20.59 -8.71
CA GLU A 159 10.76 20.31 -9.17
C GLU A 159 11.09 21.14 -10.41
N TYR A 160 10.19 21.18 -11.38
CA TYR A 160 10.35 21.97 -12.60
C TYR A 160 10.48 23.47 -12.30
N SER A 161 9.57 24.01 -11.48
CA SER A 161 9.56 25.44 -11.15
C SER A 161 10.82 25.85 -10.38
N LEU A 162 11.24 25.04 -9.39
CA LEU A 162 12.48 25.28 -8.66
C LEU A 162 13.73 25.19 -9.55
N LYS A 163 13.78 24.18 -10.44
CA LYS A 163 14.92 24.01 -11.35
C LYS A 163 15.05 25.20 -12.33
N LYS A 164 13.92 25.64 -12.88
CA LYS A 164 13.91 26.65 -13.97
C LYS A 164 13.84 28.08 -13.45
N PHE A 165 13.08 28.33 -12.40
CA PHE A 165 12.77 29.69 -11.93
C PHE A 165 13.28 29.99 -10.50
N LYS A 166 13.78 28.97 -9.79
CA LYS A 166 14.17 29.05 -8.36
C LYS A 166 13.01 29.47 -7.43
N GLU A 167 11.76 29.32 -7.90
CA GLU A 167 10.55 29.65 -7.17
C GLU A 167 9.57 28.46 -7.15
N LEU A 168 8.82 28.36 -6.04
CA LEU A 168 7.77 27.35 -5.90
C LEU A 168 6.50 27.77 -6.66
N PRO A 169 5.72 26.80 -7.20
CA PRO A 169 4.40 27.09 -7.76
C PRO A 169 3.47 27.70 -6.72
N LYS A 170 2.76 28.77 -7.09
CA LYS A 170 1.78 29.43 -6.24
C LYS A 170 0.40 28.79 -6.44
N TYR A 171 -0.21 28.34 -5.33
CA TYR A 171 -1.54 27.73 -5.33
C TYR A 171 -2.51 28.61 -4.56
N ASN A 172 -3.59 29.04 -5.24
CA ASN A 172 -4.70 29.76 -4.62
C ASN A 172 -5.94 28.88 -4.54
N PHE A 173 -6.58 28.85 -3.38
CA PHE A 173 -7.81 28.11 -3.20
C PHE A 173 -9.02 28.99 -3.49
N TYR A 174 -9.88 28.51 -4.38
CA TYR A 174 -11.21 29.05 -4.59
C TYR A 174 -12.23 28.18 -3.87
N LYS A 175 -13.43 28.77 -3.68
CA LYS A 175 -14.53 28.20 -2.89
C LYS A 175 -14.74 26.69 -3.08
N LYS A 176 -15.19 26.08 -1.99
CA LYS A 176 -15.90 24.79 -1.97
C LYS A 176 -17.24 25.00 -2.69
N VAL A 177 -17.46 24.30 -3.80
CA VAL A 177 -18.68 24.34 -4.61
C VAL A 177 -19.35 22.97 -4.51
N GLY A 178 -20.70 22.92 -4.45
CA GLY A 178 -21.48 21.70 -4.43
C GLY A 178 -22.06 21.34 -3.06
N PRO A 179 -22.91 20.31 -3.01
CA PRO A 179 -23.61 19.87 -1.80
C PRO A 179 -22.65 19.39 -0.72
N GLN A 180 -23.05 19.50 0.55
CA GLN A 180 -22.19 19.14 1.71
C GLN A 180 -21.64 17.71 1.67
N HIS A 181 -22.41 16.77 1.14
CA HIS A 181 -22.05 15.35 1.06
C HIS A 181 -21.14 15.01 -0.14
N ASN A 182 -20.99 15.93 -1.12
CA ASN A 182 -20.08 15.74 -2.25
C ASN A 182 -19.41 17.07 -2.65
N PRO A 183 -18.52 17.61 -1.82
CA PRO A 183 -17.89 18.92 -2.06
C PRO A 183 -16.90 18.86 -3.22
N LEU A 184 -16.99 19.83 -4.12
CA LEU A 184 -16.01 20.07 -5.16
C LEU A 184 -15.09 21.23 -4.75
N PHE A 185 -13.78 20.94 -4.68
CA PHE A 185 -12.75 21.95 -4.41
C PHE A 185 -12.20 22.47 -5.72
N LYS A 186 -12.04 23.77 -5.84
CA LYS A 186 -11.40 24.42 -6.98
C LYS A 186 -10.10 25.08 -6.52
N THR A 187 -9.02 24.87 -7.26
CA THR A 187 -7.69 25.43 -7.00
C THR A 187 -7.12 26.00 -8.29
N GLU A 188 -6.44 27.13 -8.18
CA GLU A 188 -5.61 27.71 -9.22
C GLU A 188 -4.14 27.38 -8.93
N VAL A 189 -3.37 27.14 -9.98
CA VAL A 189 -1.90 27.05 -9.90
C VAL A 189 -1.26 27.97 -10.92
N GLN A 190 -0.15 28.59 -10.55
CA GLN A 190 0.68 29.42 -11.43
C GLN A 190 2.16 29.23 -11.08
N ILE A 191 3.01 29.23 -12.09
CA ILE A 191 4.48 29.38 -11.97
C ILE A 191 4.90 30.64 -12.71
N PRO A 192 6.13 31.16 -12.50
CA PRO A 192 6.63 32.30 -13.26
C PRO A 192 6.48 32.09 -14.78
N ASN A 193 6.07 33.15 -15.46
CA ASN A 193 5.82 33.18 -16.91
C ASN A 193 4.75 32.19 -17.41
N SER A 194 3.85 31.70 -16.55
CA SER A 194 2.70 30.88 -16.97
C SER A 194 1.38 31.56 -16.77
N LYS A 195 0.36 31.11 -17.53
CA LYS A 195 -1.04 31.44 -17.23
C LYS A 195 -1.51 30.71 -15.98
N LYS A 196 -2.53 31.26 -15.30
CA LYS A 196 -3.21 30.61 -14.20
C LYS A 196 -4.04 29.44 -14.70
N ILE A 197 -3.81 28.24 -14.12
CA ILE A 197 -4.52 27.01 -14.52
C ILE A 197 -5.37 26.50 -13.37
N PHE A 198 -6.62 26.16 -13.67
CA PHE A 198 -7.59 25.68 -12.69
C PHE A 198 -7.72 24.17 -12.70
N GLY A 199 -7.74 23.61 -11.48
CA GLY A 199 -8.07 22.22 -11.22
C GLY A 199 -9.23 22.09 -10.24
N THR A 200 -10.00 21.03 -10.37
CA THR A 200 -11.09 20.67 -9.47
C THR A 200 -10.89 19.28 -8.93
N GLY A 201 -11.42 18.97 -7.75
CA GLY A 201 -11.30 17.64 -7.15
C GLY A 201 -12.16 17.48 -5.90
N SER A 202 -12.38 16.24 -5.47
CA SER A 202 -13.16 15.91 -4.25
C SER A 202 -12.46 16.28 -2.93
N SER A 203 -11.20 16.72 -3.00
CA SER A 203 -10.44 17.27 -1.87
C SER A 203 -9.50 18.36 -2.36
N LYS A 204 -9.04 19.23 -1.43
CA LYS A 204 -8.04 20.26 -1.74
C LYS A 204 -6.79 19.67 -2.42
N LYS A 205 -6.28 18.55 -1.88
CA LYS A 205 -5.12 17.83 -2.43
C LYS A 205 -5.37 17.38 -3.88
N LYS A 206 -6.52 16.80 -4.15
CA LYS A 206 -6.87 16.31 -5.49
C LYS A 206 -7.09 17.45 -6.49
N ALA A 207 -7.66 18.58 -6.06
CA ALA A 207 -7.78 19.77 -6.89
C ALA A 207 -6.40 20.35 -7.27
N GLN A 208 -5.46 20.43 -6.33
CA GLN A 208 -4.08 20.87 -6.59
C GLN A 208 -3.36 19.94 -7.58
N GLN A 209 -3.48 18.61 -7.41
CA GLN A 209 -2.93 17.63 -8.33
C GLN A 209 -3.45 17.82 -9.75
N ASN A 210 -4.76 17.98 -9.89
CA ASN A 210 -5.39 18.15 -11.19
C ASN A 210 -4.99 19.47 -11.85
N ALA A 211 -4.84 20.56 -11.08
CA ALA A 211 -4.34 21.84 -11.59
C ALA A 211 -2.89 21.72 -12.08
N ALA A 212 -2.02 21.11 -11.27
CA ALA A 212 -0.61 20.86 -11.64
C ALA A 212 -0.48 19.98 -12.88
N SER A 213 -1.25 18.89 -12.96
CA SER A 213 -1.25 17.98 -14.12
C SER A 213 -1.66 18.69 -15.41
N LYS A 214 -2.66 19.57 -15.35
CA LYS A 214 -3.07 20.37 -16.51
C LYS A 214 -1.97 21.35 -16.94
N LEU A 215 -1.31 22.00 -15.98
CA LEU A 215 -0.23 22.94 -16.28
C LEU A 215 0.98 22.20 -16.89
N LEU A 216 1.39 21.05 -16.35
CA LEU A 216 2.47 20.23 -16.92
C LEU A 216 2.19 19.81 -18.37
N LYS A 217 0.96 19.38 -18.66
CA LYS A 217 0.55 19.05 -20.04
C LYS A 217 0.67 20.24 -21.00
N ILE A 218 0.30 21.45 -20.54
CA ILE A 218 0.44 22.67 -21.35
C ILE A 218 1.92 23.00 -21.59
N LEU A 219 2.76 22.75 -20.58
CA LEU A 219 4.20 22.97 -20.68
C LEU A 219 4.93 21.85 -21.44
N LYS A 220 4.23 20.79 -21.84
CA LYS A 220 4.77 19.59 -22.52
C LYS A 220 5.88 18.90 -21.71
N ILE A 221 5.65 18.77 -20.38
CA ILE A 221 6.57 18.17 -19.40
C ILE A 221 5.96 16.91 -18.82
#